data_526ebed2fc4e4076a42b30643016a099
#
_entry.id   526ebed2fc4e4076a42b30643016a099
#
_cell.length_a   1.000
_cell.length_b   1.000
_cell.length_c   1.000
_cell.angle_alpha   90.00
_cell.angle_beta   90.00
_cell.angle_gamma   90.00
#
_symmetry.space_group_name_H-M   'P 1'
#
loop_
_entity.id
_entity.type
_entity.pdbx_description
1 polymer ?
#
loop_
_entity_poly.entity_id
_entity_poly.type
_entity_poly.pdbx_seq_one_letter_code
_entity_poly.pdbx_strand_id
1 'polypeptide(L)'
;LARYAAVVEEQHRQLVERRQAILCGTDPPDVWEREPERRAALVAAVGEQAVAEAERLVTLACIDRAWRDHLGRLADVREGIHLVRLGGQDPLTHFTSEAIKAFAALEEAIDDEVRGALGKVRVSGGELDLSDTGLKAPSSTWTYRFSRSRTGK
;
A
#
# COMPACT_ATOMS: atom_id res chain seq x y z
N LEU A 1 -9.60 -27.50 0.27
CA LEU A 1 -9.92 -26.11 -0.11
C LEU A 1 -9.97 -25.16 1.11
N ALA A 2 -10.69 -25.51 2.19
CA ALA A 2 -10.83 -24.66 3.38
C ALA A 2 -9.49 -24.26 4.05
N ARG A 3 -8.50 -25.14 4.08
CA ARG A 3 -7.19 -24.87 4.70
C ARG A 3 -6.36 -23.86 3.92
N TYR A 4 -6.43 -23.85 2.58
CA TYR A 4 -5.77 -22.83 1.75
C TYR A 4 -6.43 -21.47 1.96
N ALA A 5 -7.75 -21.43 2.01
CA ALA A 5 -8.50 -20.21 2.27
C ALA A 5 -8.17 -19.58 3.63
N ALA A 6 -8.01 -20.40 4.68
CA ALA A 6 -7.70 -19.92 6.02
C ALA A 6 -6.38 -19.12 6.09
N VAL A 7 -5.35 -19.53 5.34
CA VAL A 7 -4.08 -18.79 5.27
C VAL A 7 -4.29 -17.42 4.63
N VAL A 8 -5.01 -17.37 3.53
CA VAL A 8 -5.29 -16.13 2.80
C VAL A 8 -6.18 -15.19 3.64
N GLU A 9 -7.18 -15.73 4.32
CA GLU A 9 -8.06 -14.95 5.20
C GLU A 9 -7.31 -14.32 6.37
N GLU A 10 -6.38 -15.05 6.98
CA GLU A 10 -5.53 -14.50 8.06
C GLU A 10 -4.66 -13.35 7.55
N GLN A 11 -4.02 -13.50 6.41
CA GLN A 11 -3.23 -12.44 5.77
C GLN A 11 -4.09 -11.22 5.40
N HIS A 12 -5.29 -11.46 4.88
CA HIS A 12 -6.24 -10.40 4.58
C HIS A 12 -6.67 -9.64 5.84
N ARG A 13 -6.92 -10.35 6.94
CA ARG A 13 -7.28 -9.74 8.22
C ARG A 13 -6.19 -8.78 8.72
N GLN A 14 -4.92 -9.19 8.66
CA GLN A 14 -3.79 -8.34 9.06
C GLN A 14 -3.70 -7.08 8.20
N LEU A 15 -3.88 -7.20 6.88
CA LEU A 15 -3.91 -6.04 5.99
C LEU A 15 -5.10 -5.12 6.23
N VAL A 16 -6.27 -5.67 6.53
CA VAL A 16 -7.46 -4.87 6.87
C VAL A 16 -7.23 -4.09 8.16
N GLU A 17 -6.61 -4.69 9.17
CA GLU A 17 -6.25 -4.01 10.42
C GLU A 17 -5.26 -2.85 10.17
N ARG A 18 -4.19 -3.09 9.39
CA ARG A 18 -3.25 -2.04 8.97
C ARG A 18 -3.94 -0.93 8.20
N ARG A 19 -4.78 -1.29 7.23
CA ARG A 19 -5.58 -0.35 6.44
C ARG A 19 -6.48 0.52 7.32
N GLN A 20 -7.11 -0.08 8.31
CA GLN A 20 -7.95 0.64 9.27
C GLN A 20 -7.13 1.60 10.14
N ALA A 21 -5.96 1.20 10.61
CA ALA A 21 -5.06 2.05 11.37
C ALA A 21 -4.63 3.30 10.56
N ILE A 22 -4.32 3.12 9.28
CA ILE A 22 -3.98 4.23 8.37
C ILE A 22 -5.18 5.15 8.16
N LEU A 23 -6.39 4.63 7.97
CA LEU A 23 -7.61 5.40 7.84
C LEU A 23 -7.91 6.23 9.10
N CYS A 24 -7.65 5.67 10.27
CA CYS A 24 -7.80 6.36 11.55
C CYS A 24 -6.64 7.31 11.89
N GLY A 25 -5.57 7.32 11.10
CA GLY A 25 -4.37 8.15 11.34
C GLY A 25 -3.52 7.70 12.53
N THR A 26 -3.67 6.43 12.96
CA THR A 26 -2.89 5.85 14.07
C THR A 26 -1.60 5.16 13.61
N ASP A 27 -1.43 4.99 12.30
CA ASP A 27 -0.24 4.38 11.68
C ASP A 27 0.21 5.27 10.50
N PRO A 28 0.86 6.42 10.77
CA PRO A 28 1.41 7.26 9.70
C PRO A 28 2.60 6.55 9.05
N PRO A 29 2.80 6.71 7.73
CA PRO A 29 3.96 6.14 7.06
C PRO A 29 5.25 6.78 7.58
N ASP A 30 6.24 5.98 7.95
CA ASP A 30 7.57 6.43 8.43
C ASP A 30 8.51 6.90 7.32
N VAL A 31 7.94 7.16 6.15
CA VAL A 31 8.65 7.50 4.90
C VAL A 31 9.57 8.71 5.05
N TRP A 32 9.19 9.64 5.94
CA TRP A 32 9.85 10.92 6.09
C TRP A 32 10.99 10.93 7.10
N GLU A 33 11.26 9.81 7.78
CA GLU A 33 12.41 9.71 8.69
C GLU A 33 13.75 10.00 7.98
N ARG A 34 13.83 9.67 6.69
CA ARG A 34 15.02 9.91 5.85
C ARG A 34 14.99 11.27 5.15
N GLU A 35 13.83 11.89 5.00
CA GLU A 35 13.64 13.15 4.26
C GLU A 35 12.72 14.14 5.02
N PRO A 36 13.01 14.46 6.29
CA PRO A 36 12.13 15.32 7.10
C PRO A 36 12.00 16.74 6.52
N GLU A 37 13.06 17.25 5.91
CA GLU A 37 13.08 18.59 5.28
C GLU A 37 12.12 18.67 4.09
N ARG A 38 12.03 17.60 3.32
CA ARG A 38 11.09 17.51 2.19
C ARG A 38 9.64 17.57 2.66
N ARG A 39 9.30 16.82 3.70
CA ARG A 39 7.95 16.88 4.29
C ARG A 39 7.63 18.26 4.77
N ALA A 40 8.55 18.90 5.50
CA ALA A 40 8.39 20.26 5.99
C ALA A 40 8.15 21.27 4.85
N ALA A 41 8.87 21.12 3.72
CA ALA A 41 8.68 21.95 2.54
C ALA A 41 7.29 21.75 1.91
N LEU A 42 6.80 20.53 1.81
CA LEU A 42 5.44 20.22 1.32
C LEU A 42 4.38 20.83 2.26
N VAL A 43 4.54 20.67 3.58
CA VAL A 43 3.64 21.25 4.58
C VAL A 43 3.62 22.76 4.50
N ALA A 44 4.77 23.40 4.34
CA ALA A 44 4.86 24.86 4.17
C ALA A 44 4.12 25.33 2.90
N ALA A 45 4.15 24.54 1.83
CA ALA A 45 3.54 24.90 0.56
C ALA A 45 2.01 24.70 0.54
N VAL A 46 1.51 23.57 1.06
CA VAL A 46 0.10 23.17 0.92
C VAL A 46 -0.64 22.96 2.25
N GLY A 47 0.07 22.91 3.37
CA GLY A 47 -0.48 22.69 4.70
C GLY A 47 -0.41 21.23 5.16
N GLU A 48 -0.41 21.02 6.48
CA GLU A 48 -0.29 19.71 7.13
C GLU A 48 -1.41 18.76 6.72
N GLN A 49 -2.65 19.23 6.68
CA GLN A 49 -3.81 18.39 6.36
C GLN A 49 -3.74 17.82 4.95
N ALA A 50 -3.30 18.63 3.97
CA ALA A 50 -3.16 18.18 2.59
C ALA A 50 -2.06 17.12 2.44
N VAL A 51 -0.94 17.31 3.14
CA VAL A 51 0.15 16.33 3.13
C VAL A 51 -0.29 15.03 3.80
N ALA A 52 -0.92 15.08 4.97
CA ALA A 52 -1.42 13.90 5.68
C ALA A 52 -2.45 13.12 4.86
N GLU A 53 -3.33 13.81 4.14
CA GLU A 53 -4.30 13.17 3.26
C GLU A 53 -3.63 12.48 2.06
N ALA A 54 -2.63 13.11 1.45
CA ALA A 54 -1.86 12.51 0.36
C ALA A 54 -1.08 11.27 0.85
N GLU A 55 -0.45 11.33 2.01
CA GLU A 55 0.21 10.19 2.66
C GLU A 55 -0.75 9.02 2.83
N ARG A 56 -1.94 9.29 3.35
CA ARG A 56 -3.00 8.28 3.54
C ARG A 56 -3.43 7.66 2.23
N LEU A 57 -3.78 8.45 1.24
CA LEU A 57 -4.25 7.98 -0.07
C LEU A 57 -3.19 7.15 -0.81
N VAL A 58 -1.95 7.62 -0.82
CA VAL A 58 -0.83 6.89 -1.43
C VAL A 58 -0.62 5.55 -0.74
N THR A 59 -0.60 5.52 0.58
CA THR A 59 -0.40 4.28 1.34
C THR A 59 -1.52 3.27 1.10
N LEU A 60 -2.77 3.72 1.12
CA LEU A 60 -3.92 2.84 0.83
C LEU A 60 -3.88 2.29 -0.59
N ALA A 61 -3.52 3.10 -1.57
CA ALA A 61 -3.41 2.65 -2.97
C ALA A 61 -2.28 1.63 -3.16
N CYS A 62 -1.14 1.81 -2.48
CA CYS A 62 -0.03 0.84 -2.49
C CYS A 62 -0.46 -0.50 -1.85
N ILE A 63 -1.15 -0.46 -0.71
CA ILE A 63 -1.69 -1.66 -0.06
C ILE A 63 -2.66 -2.40 -0.98
N ASP A 64 -3.61 -1.70 -1.59
CA ASP A 64 -4.62 -2.32 -2.46
C ASP A 64 -3.99 -2.95 -3.72
N ARG A 65 -2.94 -2.33 -4.27
CA ARG A 65 -2.17 -2.88 -5.39
C ARG A 65 -1.38 -4.11 -4.98
N ALA A 66 -0.60 -4.00 -3.91
CA ALA A 66 0.22 -5.08 -3.41
C ALA A 66 -0.60 -6.33 -3.03
N TRP A 67 -1.76 -6.13 -2.42
CA TRP A 67 -2.67 -7.23 -2.09
C TRP A 67 -3.19 -7.94 -3.34
N ARG A 68 -3.58 -7.20 -4.38
CA ARG A 68 -4.02 -7.78 -5.65
C ARG A 68 -2.93 -8.63 -6.31
N ASP A 69 -1.71 -8.11 -6.32
CA ASP A 69 -0.56 -8.81 -6.90
C ASP A 69 -0.19 -10.05 -6.06
N HIS A 70 -0.34 -9.97 -4.73
CA HIS A 70 -0.15 -11.10 -3.83
C HIS A 70 -1.17 -12.22 -4.09
N LEU A 71 -2.45 -11.88 -4.25
CA LEU A 71 -3.48 -12.86 -4.59
C LEU A 71 -3.20 -13.56 -5.92
N GLY A 72 -2.72 -12.81 -6.92
CA GLY A 72 -2.27 -13.37 -8.20
C GLY A 72 -1.13 -14.39 -8.01
N ARG A 73 -0.12 -14.02 -7.24
CA ARG A 73 1.02 -14.91 -6.92
C ARG A 73 0.58 -16.17 -6.18
N LEU A 74 -0.34 -16.07 -5.22
CA LEU A 74 -0.88 -17.24 -4.52
C LEU A 74 -1.72 -18.14 -5.42
N ALA A 75 -2.41 -17.57 -6.40
CA ALA A 75 -3.13 -18.33 -7.42
C ALA A 75 -2.14 -19.15 -8.27
N ASP A 76 -1.02 -18.58 -8.71
CA ASP A 76 0.02 -19.26 -9.46
C ASP A 76 0.64 -20.42 -8.66
N VAL A 77 0.94 -20.19 -7.36
CA VAL A 77 1.43 -21.26 -6.46
C VAL A 77 0.43 -22.39 -6.37
N ARG A 78 -0.85 -22.07 -6.27
CA ARG A 78 -1.92 -23.06 -6.18
C ARG A 78 -2.11 -23.85 -7.47
N GLU A 79 -1.95 -23.24 -8.63
CA GLU A 79 -2.00 -23.93 -9.92
C GLU A 79 -0.85 -24.93 -10.05
N GLY A 80 0.36 -24.60 -9.57
CA GLY A 80 1.52 -25.48 -9.59
C GLY A 80 1.53 -26.58 -8.51
N ILE A 81 0.54 -26.60 -7.61
CA ILE A 81 0.56 -27.48 -6.42
C ILE A 81 0.57 -28.98 -6.75
N HIS A 82 0.03 -29.38 -7.92
CA HIS A 82 0.05 -30.75 -8.37
C HIS A 82 1.48 -31.28 -8.65
N LEU A 83 2.39 -30.41 -9.08
CA LEU A 83 3.80 -30.75 -9.31
C LEU A 83 4.54 -31.00 -7.98
N VAL A 84 4.20 -30.23 -6.95
CA VAL A 84 4.72 -30.38 -5.60
C VAL A 84 4.39 -31.77 -5.04
N ARG A 85 3.17 -32.24 -5.27
CA ARG A 85 2.72 -33.57 -4.87
C ARG A 85 3.49 -34.68 -5.59
N LEU A 86 3.79 -34.48 -6.86
CA LEU A 86 4.62 -35.44 -7.62
C LEU A 86 6.05 -35.52 -7.10
N GLY A 87 6.57 -34.42 -6.54
CA GLY A 87 7.87 -34.35 -5.87
C GLY A 87 7.90 -34.90 -4.44
N GLY A 88 6.80 -35.49 -3.97
CA GLY A 88 6.72 -36.13 -2.63
C GLY A 88 6.57 -35.14 -1.46
N GLN A 89 6.33 -33.86 -1.73
CA GLN A 89 6.09 -32.84 -0.70
C GLN A 89 4.59 -32.72 -0.40
N ASP A 90 4.27 -32.36 0.86
CA ASP A 90 2.89 -32.05 1.23
C ASP A 90 2.44 -30.73 0.62
N PRO A 91 1.40 -30.74 -0.25
CA PRO A 91 0.94 -29.54 -0.94
C PRO A 91 0.52 -28.40 -0.02
N LEU A 92 -0.12 -28.69 1.10
CA LEU A 92 -0.59 -27.67 2.04
C LEU A 92 0.58 -27.01 2.77
N THR A 93 1.56 -27.80 3.21
CA THR A 93 2.77 -27.28 3.85
C THR A 93 3.56 -26.40 2.89
N HIS A 94 3.70 -26.80 1.63
CA HIS A 94 4.37 -26.02 0.60
C HIS A 94 3.64 -24.69 0.37
N PHE A 95 2.33 -24.73 0.12
CA PHE A 95 1.53 -23.50 -0.09
C PHE A 95 1.62 -22.56 1.11
N THR A 96 1.48 -23.07 2.32
CA THR A 96 1.54 -22.25 3.55
C THR A 96 2.90 -21.57 3.70
N SER A 97 3.99 -22.32 3.44
CA SER A 97 5.36 -21.77 3.47
C SER A 97 5.55 -20.65 2.44
N GLU A 98 5.11 -20.86 1.21
CA GLU A 98 5.21 -19.86 0.15
C GLU A 98 4.32 -18.64 0.42
N ALA A 99 3.12 -18.85 0.95
CA ALA A 99 2.22 -17.76 1.32
C ALA A 99 2.81 -16.88 2.45
N ILE A 100 3.43 -17.48 3.45
CA ILE A 100 4.09 -16.74 4.56
C ILE A 100 5.27 -15.91 4.02
N LYS A 101 6.14 -16.51 3.21
CA LYS A 101 7.28 -15.81 2.59
C LYS A 101 6.82 -14.65 1.70
N ALA A 102 5.82 -14.92 0.86
CA ALA A 102 5.28 -13.91 -0.05
C ALA A 102 4.61 -12.76 0.71
N PHE A 103 3.96 -13.02 1.84
CA PHE A 103 3.32 -12.00 2.67
C PHE A 103 4.36 -11.13 3.39
N ALA A 104 5.42 -11.70 3.94
CA ALA A 104 6.51 -10.93 4.52
C ALA A 104 7.17 -9.99 3.49
N ALA A 105 7.44 -10.50 2.29
CA ALA A 105 7.97 -9.70 1.19
C ALA A 105 6.99 -8.61 0.72
N LEU A 106 5.68 -8.85 0.81
CA LEU A 106 4.65 -7.88 0.47
C LEU A 106 4.66 -6.69 1.44
N GLU A 107 4.81 -6.93 2.75
CA GLU A 107 4.85 -5.84 3.74
C GLU A 107 6.04 -4.91 3.50
N GLU A 108 7.24 -5.47 3.26
CA GLU A 108 8.43 -4.69 2.89
C GLU A 108 8.24 -3.92 1.58
N ALA A 109 7.64 -4.57 0.58
CA ALA A 109 7.39 -3.97 -0.72
C ALA A 109 6.39 -2.81 -0.65
N ILE A 110 5.37 -2.88 0.21
CA ILE A 110 4.43 -1.77 0.44
C ILE A 110 5.19 -0.54 0.95
N ASP A 111 6.02 -0.69 1.95
CA ASP A 111 6.74 0.44 2.55
C ASP A 111 7.72 1.09 1.55
N ASP A 112 8.43 0.29 0.78
CA ASP A 112 9.31 0.77 -0.30
C ASP A 112 8.54 1.50 -1.40
N GLU A 113 7.37 0.98 -1.77
CA GLU A 113 6.51 1.57 -2.79
C GLU A 113 5.89 2.89 -2.34
N VAL A 114 5.41 2.96 -1.10
CA VAL A 114 4.90 4.20 -0.49
C VAL A 114 6.00 5.26 -0.47
N ARG A 115 7.21 4.88 -0.05
CA ARG A 115 8.37 5.76 -0.05
C ARG A 115 8.70 6.28 -1.46
N GLY A 116 8.74 5.38 -2.44
CA GLY A 116 8.98 5.74 -3.83
C GLY A 116 7.92 6.64 -4.43
N ALA A 117 6.65 6.41 -4.11
CA ALA A 117 5.52 7.21 -4.59
C ALA A 117 5.51 8.61 -3.95
N LEU A 118 5.65 8.70 -2.63
CA LEU A 118 5.70 9.98 -1.92
C LEU A 118 6.94 10.81 -2.32
N GLY A 119 8.04 10.13 -2.66
CA GLY A 119 9.23 10.78 -3.22
C GLY A 119 8.99 11.49 -4.56
N LYS A 120 7.95 11.11 -5.31
CA LYS A 120 7.57 11.70 -6.60
C LYS A 120 6.49 12.78 -6.50
N VAL A 121 5.88 12.95 -5.34
CA VAL A 121 4.86 13.99 -5.12
C VAL A 121 5.47 15.37 -5.30
N ARG A 122 4.79 16.23 -6.04
CA ARG A 122 5.20 17.60 -6.35
C ARG A 122 4.14 18.60 -5.93
N VAL A 123 4.53 19.86 -5.85
CA VAL A 123 3.60 20.99 -5.67
C VAL A 123 3.43 21.67 -7.01
N SER A 124 2.19 21.77 -7.48
CA SER A 124 1.82 22.45 -8.72
C SER A 124 0.58 23.32 -8.48
N GLY A 125 0.70 24.61 -8.78
CA GLY A 125 -0.43 25.53 -8.60
C GLY A 125 -0.94 25.70 -7.16
N GLY A 126 -0.11 25.39 -6.13
CA GLY A 126 -0.51 25.45 -4.72
C GLY A 126 -1.24 24.17 -4.23
N GLU A 127 -1.22 23.13 -5.03
CA GLU A 127 -1.82 21.81 -4.74
C GLU A 127 -0.78 20.71 -4.88
N LEU A 128 -1.02 19.54 -4.25
CA LEU A 128 -0.17 18.36 -4.44
C LEU A 128 -0.52 17.65 -5.74
N ASP A 129 0.49 17.43 -6.55
CA ASP A 129 0.40 16.64 -7.77
C ASP A 129 0.90 15.22 -7.51
N LEU A 130 0.00 14.24 -7.65
CA LEU A 130 0.25 12.81 -7.47
C LEU A 130 0.38 12.06 -8.80
N SER A 131 0.36 12.74 -9.94
CA SER A 131 0.34 12.12 -11.28
C SER A 131 1.57 11.25 -11.52
N ASP A 132 2.74 11.68 -11.04
CA ASP A 132 4.00 10.97 -11.23
C ASP A 132 4.19 9.78 -10.27
N THR A 133 3.27 9.55 -9.35
CA THR A 133 3.38 8.44 -8.38
C THR A 133 3.22 7.05 -9.00
N GLY A 134 2.67 6.98 -10.22
CA GLY A 134 2.38 5.73 -10.91
C GLY A 134 1.20 4.95 -10.33
N LEU A 135 0.52 5.49 -9.34
CA LEU A 135 -0.67 4.90 -8.74
C LEU A 135 -1.88 5.18 -9.63
N LYS A 136 -2.56 4.12 -10.07
CA LYS A 136 -3.83 4.28 -10.78
C LYS A 136 -4.90 4.67 -9.77
N ALA A 137 -5.51 5.82 -10.01
CA ALA A 137 -6.72 6.22 -9.34
C ALA A 137 -7.83 5.17 -9.48
N PRO A 138 -8.68 4.96 -8.45
CA PRO A 138 -10.00 4.42 -8.71
C PRO A 138 -10.69 5.31 -9.73
N SER A 139 -11.38 4.73 -10.70
CA SER A 139 -11.90 5.32 -11.94
C SER A 139 -13.01 6.37 -11.74
N SER A 140 -12.73 7.43 -11.02
CA SER A 140 -13.50 8.65 -11.00
C SER A 140 -12.61 9.81 -10.59
N THR A 141 -12.16 10.54 -11.60
CA THR A 141 -11.63 11.91 -11.53
C THR A 141 -10.74 12.23 -10.32
N TRP A 142 -9.46 11.89 -10.41
CA TRP A 142 -8.43 12.38 -9.48
C TRP A 142 -8.09 13.84 -9.76
N THR A 143 -9.04 14.69 -9.63
CA THR A 143 -8.80 16.07 -9.28
C THR A 143 -9.17 16.23 -7.81
N TYR A 144 -8.43 15.55 -6.93
CA TYR A 144 -8.39 15.97 -5.55
C TYR A 144 -7.60 17.28 -5.50
N ARG A 145 -8.33 18.36 -5.62
CA ARG A 145 -7.83 19.69 -5.35
C ARG A 145 -7.66 19.82 -3.85
N PHE A 146 -6.46 19.56 -3.36
CA PHE A 146 -6.07 19.91 -1.99
C PHE A 146 -5.81 21.41 -1.96
N SER A 147 -6.87 22.20 -1.95
CA SER A 147 -6.74 23.64 -1.82
C SER A 147 -6.67 24.02 -0.35
N ARG A 148 -5.75 24.92 -0.05
CA ARG A 148 -5.65 25.59 1.24
C ARG A 148 -7.01 26.21 1.58
N SER A 149 -7.70 25.72 2.63
CA SER A 149 -8.83 26.45 3.21
C SER A 149 -8.36 27.86 3.54
N ARG A 150 -8.81 28.83 2.78
CA ARG A 150 -8.75 30.23 3.19
C ARG A 150 -9.65 30.35 4.42
N THR A 151 -9.07 30.22 5.59
CA THR A 151 -9.66 30.81 6.78
C THR A 151 -9.60 32.33 6.59
N GLY A 152 -10.68 32.87 6.03
CA GLY A 152 -10.95 34.28 6.03
C GLY A 152 -11.24 34.71 7.46
N LYS A 153 -10.55 35.80 7.86
CA LYS A 153 -10.86 36.79 8.90
C LYS A 153 -11.69 36.36 10.09
#